data_e990c4bad6e7e02a62af039227797d6e
#
_entry.id   e990c4bad6e7e02a62af039227797d6e
#
_cell.length_a   1.000
_cell.length_b   1.000
_cell.length_c   1.000
_cell.angle_alpha   90.00
_cell.angle_beta   90.00
_cell.angle_gamma   90.00
#
_symmetry.space_group_name_H-M   'P 1'
#
loop_
_entity.id
_entity.type
_entity.pdbx_description
1 polymer ?
#
loop_
_entity_poly.entity_id
_entity_poly.type
_entity_poly.pdbx_seq_one_letter_code
_entity_poly.pdbx_strand_id
1 'polypeptide(L)'
;MVNSRNKGARGERLFSNAMFELTGIESQRNLEQSRNGGHDLVGLPFAVEVKHYATLTRSQIVGFWQQALVQSQECGLPPALAYKENRKPWKVRIPIALLYQGAWESQCEECGEFHPPDWMDAFEYSIELELEGFAYICRE
;
A
#
# COMPACT_ATOMS: atom_id res chain seq x y z
N MET A 1 0.34 -6.73 27.82
CA MET A 1 0.72 -7.25 26.48
C MET A 1 -0.27 -6.71 25.46
N VAL A 2 0.20 -5.95 24.48
CA VAL A 2 -0.67 -5.42 23.43
C VAL A 2 -0.96 -6.55 22.44
N ASN A 3 -2.24 -6.81 22.22
CA ASN A 3 -2.67 -7.83 21.25
C ASN A 3 -2.25 -7.38 19.84
N SER A 4 -1.56 -8.25 19.11
CA SER A 4 -1.06 -7.96 17.76
C SER A 4 -2.17 -7.51 16.79
N ARG A 5 -3.37 -8.04 16.93
CA ARG A 5 -4.55 -7.61 16.15
C ARG A 5 -4.93 -6.15 16.39
N ASN A 6 -4.89 -5.72 17.66
CA ASN A 6 -5.21 -4.34 18.01
C ASN A 6 -4.15 -3.36 17.52
N LYS A 7 -2.88 -3.78 17.49
CA LYS A 7 -1.78 -2.97 16.96
C LYS A 7 -1.93 -2.76 15.44
N GLY A 8 -2.26 -3.82 14.71
CA GLY A 8 -2.52 -3.75 13.27
C GLY A 8 -3.68 -2.81 12.94
N ALA A 9 -4.82 -3.00 13.60
CA ALA A 9 -6.00 -2.15 13.41
C ALA A 9 -5.72 -0.68 13.72
N ARG A 10 -4.91 -0.40 14.74
CA ARG A 10 -4.50 0.97 15.10
C ARG A 10 -3.64 1.60 14.01
N GLY A 11 -2.69 0.86 13.45
CA GLY A 11 -1.85 1.32 12.35
C GLY A 11 -2.67 1.67 11.11
N GLU A 12 -3.60 0.80 10.73
CA GLU A 12 -4.51 1.03 9.61
C GLU A 12 -5.35 2.30 9.79
N ARG A 13 -5.89 2.53 10.99
CA ARG A 13 -6.67 3.75 11.29
C ARG A 13 -5.81 5.01 11.27
N LEU A 14 -4.59 4.95 11.81
CA LEU A 14 -3.67 6.08 11.79
C LEU A 14 -3.33 6.48 10.35
N PHE A 15 -3.03 5.52 9.50
CA PHE A 15 -2.74 5.77 8.09
C PHE A 15 -3.96 6.31 7.35
N SER A 16 -5.12 5.69 7.54
CA SER A 16 -6.39 6.13 6.93
C SER A 16 -6.72 7.58 7.30
N ASN A 17 -6.58 7.96 8.58
CA ASN A 17 -6.82 9.31 9.04
C ASN A 17 -5.83 10.32 8.44
N ALA A 18 -4.55 9.95 8.38
CA ALA A 18 -3.51 10.81 7.80
C ALA A 18 -3.77 11.03 6.31
N MET A 19 -4.19 10.01 5.57
CA MET A 19 -4.55 10.14 4.16
C MET A 19 -5.79 11.00 3.96
N PHE A 20 -6.79 10.88 4.82
CA PHE A 20 -7.98 11.72 4.74
C PHE A 20 -7.64 13.21 4.96
N GLU A 21 -6.77 13.52 5.91
CA GLU A 21 -6.34 14.90 6.14
C GLU A 21 -5.62 15.51 4.92
N LEU A 22 -4.85 14.69 4.20
CA LEU A 22 -4.06 15.17 3.06
C LEU A 22 -4.85 15.16 1.74
N THR A 23 -5.79 14.26 1.57
CA THR A 23 -6.47 14.04 0.27
C THR A 23 -7.96 14.35 0.29
N GLY A 24 -8.60 14.29 1.44
CA GLY A 24 -10.07 14.27 1.54
C GLY A 24 -10.70 12.94 1.12
N ILE A 25 -9.90 11.94 0.74
CA ILE A 25 -10.39 10.62 0.34
C ILE A 25 -10.63 9.79 1.60
N GLU A 26 -11.85 9.33 1.77
CA GLU A 26 -12.18 8.40 2.84
C GLU A 26 -11.71 7.00 2.48
N SER A 27 -11.03 6.37 3.42
CA SER A 27 -10.67 4.96 3.32
C SER A 27 -11.06 4.26 4.60
N GLN A 28 -11.37 2.98 4.49
CA GLN A 28 -11.83 2.18 5.61
C GLN A 28 -11.02 0.89 5.68
N ARG A 29 -10.91 0.36 6.88
CA ARG A 29 -10.32 -0.95 7.10
C ARG A 29 -11.12 -2.01 6.35
N ASN A 30 -10.42 -2.89 5.63
CA ASN A 30 -11.05 -3.99 4.92
C ASN A 30 -11.41 -5.11 5.90
N LEU A 31 -12.68 -5.16 6.31
CA LEU A 31 -13.19 -6.12 7.28
C LEU A 31 -13.29 -7.55 6.72
N GLU A 32 -13.28 -7.70 5.41
CA GLU A 32 -13.34 -9.01 4.75
C GLU A 32 -11.98 -9.68 4.57
N GLN A 33 -10.91 -8.97 4.89
CA GLN A 33 -9.54 -9.44 4.76
C GLN A 33 -9.29 -10.77 5.46
N SER A 34 -9.89 -10.99 6.62
CA SER A 34 -9.71 -12.20 7.40
C SER A 34 -10.37 -13.44 6.80
N ARG A 35 -11.33 -13.27 5.89
CA ARG A 35 -12.07 -14.36 5.26
C ARG A 35 -11.54 -14.71 3.87
N ASN A 36 -11.21 -13.69 3.07
CA ASN A 36 -10.90 -13.84 1.65
C ASN A 36 -9.49 -13.37 1.29
N GLY A 37 -8.67 -12.99 2.27
CA GLY A 37 -7.40 -12.29 2.02
C GLY A 37 -7.64 -10.88 1.49
N GLY A 38 -6.60 -10.22 0.98
CA GLY A 38 -6.71 -8.91 0.37
C GLY A 38 -5.95 -7.83 1.13
N HIS A 39 -6.05 -6.61 0.61
CA HIS A 39 -5.37 -5.44 1.15
C HIS A 39 -6.04 -4.88 2.41
N ASP A 40 -5.30 -4.09 3.18
CA ASP A 40 -5.72 -3.62 4.50
C ASP A 40 -6.80 -2.54 4.46
N LEU A 41 -6.78 -1.68 3.44
CA LEU A 41 -7.69 -0.55 3.32
C LEU A 41 -8.44 -0.58 1.98
N VAL A 42 -9.72 -0.18 2.02
CA VAL A 42 -10.54 0.06 0.84
C VAL A 42 -10.87 1.54 0.72
N GLY A 43 -11.00 2.04 -0.51
CA GLY A 43 -11.32 3.44 -0.79
C GLY A 43 -10.20 4.23 -1.44
N LEU A 44 -8.95 3.76 -1.37
CA LEU A 44 -7.80 4.36 -2.07
C LEU A 44 -7.59 3.69 -3.43
N PRO A 45 -6.94 4.38 -4.39
CA PRO A 45 -6.69 3.82 -5.72
C PRO A 45 -5.55 2.80 -5.77
N PHE A 46 -5.14 2.28 -4.61
CA PHE A 46 -4.07 1.30 -4.43
C PHE A 46 -4.54 0.15 -3.54
N ALA A 47 -3.96 -1.03 -3.73
CA ALA A 47 -4.02 -2.11 -2.76
C ALA A 47 -2.98 -1.81 -1.67
N VAL A 48 -3.43 -1.24 -0.56
CA VAL A 48 -2.53 -0.75 0.50
C VAL A 48 -2.37 -1.80 1.59
N GLU A 49 -1.13 -2.18 1.85
CA GLU A 49 -0.71 -2.95 3.02
C GLU A 49 -0.11 -1.98 4.04
N VAL A 50 -0.57 -2.02 5.29
CA VAL A 50 -0.14 -1.09 6.34
C VAL A 50 0.64 -1.83 7.42
N LYS A 51 1.83 -1.34 7.74
CA LYS A 51 2.71 -1.90 8.78
C LYS A 51 3.17 -0.80 9.74
N HIS A 52 2.94 -1.02 11.02
CA HIS A 52 3.37 -0.11 12.09
C HIS A 52 4.12 -0.92 13.15
N TYR A 53 5.41 -0.68 13.29
CA TYR A 53 6.31 -1.41 14.20
C TYR A 53 7.16 -0.43 14.99
N ALA A 54 7.74 -0.91 16.09
CA ALA A 54 8.70 -0.10 16.86
C ALA A 54 9.92 0.23 16.00
N THR A 55 10.46 -0.78 15.32
CA THR A 55 11.57 -0.65 14.35
C THR A 55 11.33 -1.59 13.18
N LEU A 56 11.87 -1.25 12.01
CA LEU A 56 11.77 -2.05 10.80
C LEU A 56 13.14 -2.23 10.17
N THR A 57 13.49 -3.48 9.86
CA THR A 57 14.69 -3.80 9.09
C THR A 57 14.37 -3.80 7.60
N ARG A 58 15.40 -3.65 6.75
CA ARG A 58 15.24 -3.78 5.30
C ARG A 58 14.65 -5.14 4.92
N SER A 59 15.09 -6.21 5.57
CA SER A 59 14.61 -7.57 5.32
C SER A 59 13.10 -7.69 5.58
N GLN A 60 12.61 -7.07 6.67
CA GLN A 60 11.17 -7.03 6.97
C GLN A 60 10.40 -6.26 5.89
N ILE A 61 10.92 -5.10 5.47
CA ILE A 61 10.27 -4.27 4.44
C ILE A 61 10.18 -5.03 3.11
N VAL A 62 11.25 -5.75 2.73
CA VAL A 62 11.24 -6.61 1.53
C VAL A 62 10.15 -7.68 1.62
N GLY A 63 10.04 -8.35 2.77
CA GLY A 63 8.99 -9.37 2.98
C GLY A 63 7.59 -8.79 2.93
N PHE A 64 7.37 -7.62 3.52
CA PHE A 64 6.08 -6.92 3.46
C PHE A 64 5.74 -6.44 2.05
N TRP A 65 6.75 -6.06 1.27
CA TRP A 65 6.55 -5.71 -0.14
C TRP A 65 6.04 -6.90 -0.95
N GLN A 66 6.59 -8.10 -0.73
CA GLN A 66 6.09 -9.32 -1.36
C GLN A 66 4.63 -9.59 -1.00
N GLN A 67 4.25 -9.37 0.24
CA GLN A 67 2.87 -9.49 0.70
C GLN A 67 1.96 -8.49 0.00
N ALA A 68 2.40 -7.25 -0.16
CA ALA A 68 1.64 -6.21 -0.88
C ALA A 68 1.44 -6.59 -2.36
N LEU A 69 2.46 -7.18 -3.00
CA LEU A 69 2.35 -7.63 -4.40
C LEU A 69 1.31 -8.74 -4.57
N VAL A 70 1.29 -9.72 -3.67
CA VAL A 70 0.28 -10.81 -3.71
C VAL A 70 -1.13 -10.23 -3.62
N GLN A 71 -1.36 -9.31 -2.70
CA GLN A 71 -2.66 -8.67 -2.52
C GLN A 71 -3.07 -7.83 -3.72
N SER A 72 -2.12 -7.13 -4.33
CA SER A 72 -2.33 -6.37 -5.56
C SER A 72 -2.83 -7.26 -6.70
N GLN A 73 -2.21 -8.42 -6.88
CA GLN A 73 -2.62 -9.40 -7.90
C GLN A 73 -4.03 -9.93 -7.66
N GLU A 74 -4.41 -10.12 -6.39
CA GLU A 74 -5.74 -10.62 -6.03
C GLU A 74 -6.86 -9.62 -6.28
N CYS A 75 -6.60 -8.32 -6.07
CA CYS A 75 -7.65 -7.29 -6.17
C CYS A 75 -7.60 -6.43 -7.43
N GLY A 76 -6.54 -6.56 -8.24
CA GLY A 76 -6.40 -5.82 -9.50
C GLY A 76 -6.01 -4.34 -9.35
N LEU A 77 -5.66 -3.89 -8.16
CA LEU A 77 -5.18 -2.53 -7.90
C LEU A 77 -3.64 -2.51 -7.78
N PRO A 78 -2.98 -1.41 -8.16
CA PRO A 78 -1.53 -1.32 -7.99
C PRO A 78 -1.14 -1.38 -6.51
N PRO A 79 0.00 -2.00 -6.17
CA PRO A 79 0.41 -2.19 -4.79
C PRO A 79 0.95 -0.92 -4.15
N ALA A 80 0.72 -0.77 -2.86
CA ALA A 80 1.37 0.24 -2.03
C ALA A 80 1.65 -0.36 -0.66
N LEU A 81 2.87 -0.19 -0.18
CA LEU A 81 3.27 -0.59 1.17
C LEU A 81 3.47 0.66 2.02
N ALA A 82 2.56 0.91 2.94
CA ALA A 82 2.67 1.99 3.91
C ALA A 82 3.27 1.45 5.20
N TYR A 83 4.35 2.04 5.67
CA TYR A 83 5.00 1.60 6.88
C TYR A 83 5.50 2.76 7.73
N LYS A 84 5.52 2.53 9.03
CA LYS A 84 5.92 3.51 10.02
C LYS A 84 6.63 2.82 11.17
N GLU A 85 7.76 3.37 11.58
CA GLU A 85 8.38 3.06 12.86
C GLU A 85 7.85 4.01 13.94
N ASN A 86 7.92 3.61 15.21
CA ASN A 86 7.52 4.47 16.30
C ASN A 86 8.29 5.80 16.26
N ARG A 87 7.57 6.92 16.43
CA ARG A 87 8.11 8.28 16.45
C ARG A 87 8.75 8.74 15.14
N LYS A 88 8.53 8.01 14.04
CA LYS A 88 8.98 8.39 12.71
C LYS A 88 7.79 8.64 11.79
N PRO A 89 7.97 9.42 10.72
CA PRO A 89 6.88 9.66 9.77
C PRO A 89 6.55 8.42 8.96
N TRP A 90 5.36 8.42 8.36
CA TRP A 90 4.94 7.40 7.39
C TRP A 90 5.82 7.45 6.15
N LYS A 91 6.13 6.28 5.64
CA LYS A 91 6.73 6.07 4.31
C LYS A 91 5.82 5.17 3.50
N VAL A 92 5.78 5.38 2.20
CA VAL A 92 4.98 4.54 1.29
C VAL A 92 5.82 4.11 0.12
N ARG A 93 5.86 2.80 -0.14
CA ARG A 93 6.51 2.24 -1.34
C ARG A 93 5.50 1.94 -2.40
N ILE A 94 5.83 2.30 -3.62
CA ILE A 94 5.05 1.98 -4.81
C ILE A 94 6.00 1.53 -5.94
N PRO A 95 5.50 0.84 -6.96
CA PRO A 95 6.32 0.54 -8.14
C PRO A 95 6.74 1.83 -8.84
N ILE A 96 8.02 1.95 -9.18
CA ILE A 96 8.54 3.14 -9.87
C ILE A 96 7.87 3.35 -11.23
N ALA A 97 7.45 2.28 -11.88
CA ALA A 97 6.78 2.34 -13.19
C ALA A 97 5.49 3.15 -13.16
N LEU A 98 4.83 3.25 -12.00
CA LEU A 98 3.60 4.05 -11.87
C LEU A 98 3.84 5.56 -12.00
N LEU A 99 5.10 6.01 -11.93
CA LEU A 99 5.47 7.40 -12.10
C LEU A 99 5.72 7.77 -13.56
N TYR A 100 5.78 6.79 -14.46
CA TYR A 100 5.92 7.03 -15.89
C TYR A 100 4.56 7.23 -16.55
N GLN A 101 4.51 8.20 -17.47
CA GLN A 101 3.30 8.47 -18.23
C GLN A 101 2.87 7.22 -18.99
N GLY A 102 1.60 6.84 -18.89
CA GLY A 102 1.06 5.62 -19.53
C GLY A 102 1.15 4.36 -18.66
N ALA A 103 1.83 4.39 -17.52
CA ALA A 103 1.85 3.25 -16.62
C ALA A 103 0.46 2.91 -16.07
N TRP A 104 -0.38 3.93 -15.91
CA TRP A 104 -1.77 3.78 -15.47
C TRP A 104 -2.70 3.30 -16.59
N GLU A 105 -2.26 3.42 -17.84
CA GLU A 105 -3.01 2.98 -19.01
C GLU A 105 -2.79 1.49 -19.29
N SER A 106 -1.89 0.85 -18.55
CA SER A 106 -1.59 -0.57 -18.73
C SER A 106 -2.58 -1.49 -17.98
N GLN A 107 -3.85 -1.08 -17.92
CA GLN A 107 -4.89 -2.03 -17.60
C GLN A 107 -4.97 -3.09 -18.69
N CYS A 108 -5.09 -4.33 -18.27
CA CYS A 108 -5.23 -5.42 -19.21
C CYS A 108 -6.47 -5.19 -20.08
N GLU A 109 -6.31 -5.17 -21.39
CA GLU A 109 -7.42 -4.98 -22.32
C GLU A 109 -8.47 -6.09 -22.23
N GLU A 110 -8.05 -7.28 -21.77
CA GLU A 110 -8.93 -8.44 -21.64
C GLU A 110 -9.76 -8.44 -20.36
N CYS A 111 -9.18 -8.05 -19.22
CA CYS A 111 -9.85 -8.15 -17.92
C CYS A 111 -10.05 -6.81 -17.21
N GLY A 112 -9.44 -5.72 -17.70
CA GLY A 112 -9.51 -4.39 -17.07
C GLY A 112 -8.71 -4.25 -15.78
N GLU A 113 -8.01 -5.30 -15.35
CA GLU A 113 -7.23 -5.31 -14.12
C GLU A 113 -5.77 -4.88 -14.36
N PHE A 114 -5.13 -4.42 -13.29
CA PHE A 114 -3.71 -4.09 -13.33
C PHE A 114 -2.89 -5.38 -13.24
N HIS A 115 -2.08 -5.62 -14.27
CA HIS A 115 -1.12 -6.71 -14.30
C HIS A 115 0.28 -6.10 -14.38
N PRO A 116 1.01 -6.02 -13.25
CA PRO A 116 2.36 -5.49 -13.30
C PRO A 116 3.25 -6.42 -14.14
N PRO A 117 4.13 -5.88 -14.98
CA PRO A 117 5.14 -6.71 -15.63
C PRO A 117 6.07 -7.34 -14.58
N ASP A 118 6.63 -8.50 -14.89
CA ASP A 118 7.46 -9.29 -13.96
C ASP A 118 8.57 -8.47 -13.28
N TRP A 119 9.13 -7.50 -13.99
CA TRP A 119 10.19 -6.64 -13.44
C TRP A 119 9.69 -5.65 -12.38
N MET A 120 8.39 -5.36 -12.33
CA MET A 120 7.82 -4.50 -11.28
C MET A 120 7.74 -5.20 -9.92
N ASP A 121 7.81 -6.52 -9.91
CA ASP A 121 7.70 -7.30 -8.68
C ASP A 121 8.96 -7.21 -7.81
N ALA A 122 10.09 -6.81 -8.39
CA ALA A 122 11.32 -6.69 -7.66
C ALA A 122 11.31 -5.47 -6.73
N PHE A 123 11.74 -5.67 -5.50
CA PHE A 123 11.87 -4.59 -4.52
C PHE A 123 12.74 -3.44 -5.04
N GLU A 124 13.76 -3.76 -5.84
CA GLU A 124 14.69 -2.80 -6.45
C GLU A 124 14.02 -1.82 -7.40
N TYR A 125 12.87 -2.18 -7.94
CA TYR A 125 12.07 -1.32 -8.82
C TYR A 125 10.90 -0.64 -8.10
N SER A 126 10.92 -0.65 -6.77
CA SER A 126 10.02 0.14 -5.95
C SER A 126 10.69 1.42 -5.48
N ILE A 127 9.90 2.44 -5.23
CA ILE A 127 10.38 3.73 -4.72
C ILE A 127 9.69 4.06 -3.41
N GLU A 128 10.47 4.58 -2.45
CA GLU A 128 9.96 5.05 -1.17
C GLU A 128 9.57 6.53 -1.29
N LEU A 129 8.34 6.85 -0.92
CA LEU A 129 7.81 8.21 -0.93
C LEU A 129 7.51 8.67 0.50
N GLU A 130 7.63 9.97 0.72
CA GLU A 130 6.98 10.61 1.87
C GLU A 130 5.46 10.50 1.73
N LEU A 131 4.74 10.59 2.85
CA LEU A 131 3.29 10.48 2.84
C LEU A 131 2.62 11.52 1.94
N GLU A 132 3.14 12.74 1.94
CA GLU A 132 2.65 13.84 1.12
C GLU A 132 2.79 13.56 -0.38
N GLY A 133 3.91 12.93 -0.78
CA GLY A 133 4.12 12.51 -2.18
C GLY A 133 3.12 11.45 -2.61
N PHE A 134 2.88 10.45 -1.77
CA PHE A 134 1.88 9.43 -2.04
C PHE A 134 0.46 10.02 -2.09
N ALA A 135 0.14 10.91 -1.16
CA ALA A 135 -1.16 11.60 -1.14
C ALA A 135 -1.39 12.41 -2.43
N TYR A 136 -0.35 13.07 -2.94
CA TYR A 136 -0.41 13.79 -4.21
C TYR A 136 -0.80 12.84 -5.36
N ILE A 137 -0.15 11.69 -5.44
CA ILE A 137 -0.46 10.68 -6.48
C ILE A 137 -1.91 10.19 -6.37
N CYS A 138 -2.40 9.96 -5.16
CA CYS A 138 -3.78 9.50 -4.95
C CYS A 138 -4.83 10.51 -5.37
N ARG A 139 -4.51 11.81 -5.34
CA ARG A 139 -5.43 12.88 -5.76
C ARG A 139 -5.52 13.06 -7.27
N GLU A 140 -4.47 12.68 -7.98
CA GLU A 140 -4.41 12.78 -9.44
C GLU A 140 -5.09 11.55 -10.08
#